data_9e9ad96b8aca55f1d8f35807449a42c7
#
_entry.id   9e9ad96b8aca55f1d8f35807449a42c7
#
_cell.length_a   1.000
_cell.length_b   1.000
_cell.length_c   1.000
_cell.angle_alpha   90.00
_cell.angle_beta   90.00
_cell.angle_gamma   90.00
#
_symmetry.space_group_name_H-M   'P 1'
#
loop_
_entity.id
_entity.type
_entity.pdbx_description
1 polymer ?
#
loop_
_entity_poly.entity_id
_entity_poly.type
_entity_poly.pdbx_seq_one_letter_code
_entity_poly.pdbx_strand_id
1 'polypeptide(L)'
;MEALRVIPPDHYVGATEAIDEVIEFVQKLFDKGAAYQISAEDDPDYQDVYFPVTATQQFGYESGYDRPTMEHFFAERGGDPERPGKKHPLDALLWRQQRPGEPAWDSPWGAGRPGWHIECAAIALNRLGTSFDIQGGGSDLIFPHHEFSAAHVEAATGCHHMARHYVHTGMIALD
;
A
#
# COMPACT_ATOMS: atom_id res chain seq x y z
N MET A 1 -16.23 15.43 15.12
CA MET A 1 -16.88 15.24 13.80
C MET A 1 -18.33 15.72 13.84
N GLU A 2 -19.13 15.26 14.81
CA GLU A 2 -20.55 15.65 14.93
C GLU A 2 -20.76 17.17 15.06
N ALA A 3 -19.94 17.85 15.90
CA ALA A 3 -19.98 19.32 16.05
C ALA A 3 -19.71 20.08 14.73
N LEU A 4 -19.02 19.46 13.78
CA LEU A 4 -18.75 19.99 12.44
C LEU A 4 -19.79 19.55 11.42
N ARG A 5 -20.85 18.85 11.85
CA ARG A 5 -21.90 18.28 11.00
C ARG A 5 -21.37 17.38 9.87
N VAL A 6 -20.27 16.68 10.13
CA VAL A 6 -19.74 15.70 9.21
C VAL A 6 -20.64 14.48 9.24
N ILE A 7 -21.12 14.06 8.07
CA ILE A 7 -21.93 12.85 7.93
C ILE A 7 -21.02 11.66 8.23
N PRO A 8 -21.40 10.74 9.15
CA PRO A 8 -20.62 9.54 9.40
C PRO A 8 -20.49 8.69 8.14
N PRO A 9 -19.34 8.08 7.89
CA PRO A 9 -19.21 7.10 6.80
C PRO A 9 -20.01 5.83 7.12
N ASP A 10 -20.39 5.11 6.07
CA ASP A 10 -21.13 3.84 6.19
C ASP A 10 -20.28 2.75 6.81
N HIS A 11 -18.96 2.81 6.60
CA HIS A 11 -18.00 1.83 7.12
C HIS A 11 -16.84 2.53 7.84
N TYR A 12 -16.60 2.09 9.09
CA TYR A 12 -15.37 2.37 9.83
C TYR A 12 -14.61 1.05 9.97
N VAL A 13 -13.44 0.95 9.37
CA VAL A 13 -12.63 -0.28 9.37
C VAL A 13 -11.25 0.03 9.92
N GLY A 14 -10.90 -0.61 11.03
CA GLY A 14 -9.54 -0.58 11.56
C GLY A 14 -8.60 -1.46 10.73
N ALA A 15 -7.38 -1.01 10.46
CA ALA A 15 -6.41 -1.79 9.71
C ALA A 15 -6.14 -3.16 10.37
N THR A 16 -6.08 -3.19 11.70
CA THR A 16 -5.89 -4.44 12.47
C THR A 16 -7.08 -5.38 12.45
N GLU A 17 -8.27 -4.90 12.08
CA GLU A 17 -9.47 -5.71 11.91
C GLU A 17 -9.55 -6.35 10.51
N ALA A 18 -8.75 -5.86 9.56
CA ALA A 18 -8.76 -6.27 8.16
C ALA A 18 -7.54 -7.13 7.77
N ILE A 19 -6.80 -7.67 8.73
CA ILE A 19 -5.56 -8.42 8.46
C ILE A 19 -5.80 -9.62 7.55
N ASP A 20 -6.86 -10.40 7.78
CA ASP A 20 -7.20 -11.57 6.95
C ASP A 20 -7.47 -11.13 5.50
N GLU A 21 -8.19 -10.01 5.31
CA GLU A 21 -8.46 -9.42 3.99
C GLU A 21 -7.16 -8.98 3.29
N VAL A 22 -6.20 -8.44 4.05
CA VAL A 22 -4.89 -8.05 3.53
C VAL A 22 -4.08 -9.28 3.11
N ILE A 23 -4.07 -10.34 3.93
CA ILE A 23 -3.38 -11.59 3.61
C ILE A 23 -3.94 -12.20 2.31
N GLU A 24 -5.25 -12.28 2.17
CA GLU A 24 -5.90 -12.74 0.95
C GLU A 24 -5.52 -11.88 -0.27
N PHE A 25 -5.43 -10.57 -0.08
CA PHE A 25 -5.07 -9.65 -1.14
C PHE A 25 -3.61 -9.78 -1.56
N VAL A 26 -2.68 -9.91 -0.61
CA VAL A 26 -1.26 -10.20 -0.91
C VAL A 26 -1.11 -11.54 -1.63
N GLN A 27 -1.86 -12.58 -1.21
CA GLN A 27 -1.85 -13.87 -1.91
C GLN A 27 -2.32 -13.72 -3.36
N LYS A 28 -3.35 -12.93 -3.60
CA LYS A 28 -3.83 -12.64 -4.95
C LYS A 28 -2.78 -11.94 -5.81
N LEU A 29 -1.97 -11.05 -5.24
CA LEU A 29 -0.83 -10.44 -5.92
C LEU A 29 0.24 -11.49 -6.27
N PHE A 30 0.54 -12.43 -5.37
CA PHE A 30 1.43 -13.54 -5.66
C PHE A 30 0.93 -14.40 -6.82
N ASP A 31 -0.34 -14.77 -6.82
CA ASP A 31 -0.96 -15.60 -7.87
C ASP A 31 -0.90 -14.92 -9.24
N LYS A 32 -0.84 -13.59 -9.26
CA LYS A 32 -0.68 -12.78 -10.48
C LYS A 32 0.78 -12.51 -10.86
N GLY A 33 1.74 -12.97 -10.07
CA GLY A 33 3.16 -12.67 -10.28
C GLY A 33 3.55 -11.22 -9.93
N ALA A 34 2.67 -10.53 -9.18
CA ALA A 34 2.84 -9.14 -8.74
C ALA A 34 3.33 -9.04 -7.28
N ALA A 35 4.01 -10.08 -6.80
CA ALA A 35 4.69 -10.07 -5.51
C ALA A 35 5.94 -10.94 -5.57
N TYR A 36 6.93 -10.64 -4.74
CA TYR A 36 8.14 -11.42 -4.59
C TYR A 36 8.71 -11.27 -3.19
N GLN A 37 9.56 -12.23 -2.80
CA GLN A 37 10.19 -12.24 -1.47
C GLN A 37 11.64 -11.78 -1.56
N ILE A 38 12.10 -11.08 -0.52
CA ILE A 38 13.49 -10.69 -0.31
C ILE A 38 13.93 -11.24 1.03
N SER A 39 14.99 -12.06 1.02
CA SER A 39 15.64 -12.53 2.25
C SER A 39 16.38 -11.39 2.95
N ALA A 40 16.46 -11.43 4.28
CA ALA A 40 17.40 -10.58 5.02
C ALA A 40 18.84 -11.00 4.71
N GLU A 41 19.77 -10.03 4.69
CA GLU A 41 21.18 -10.31 4.37
C GLU A 41 21.85 -11.23 5.40
N ASP A 42 21.44 -11.11 6.65
CA ASP A 42 21.95 -11.82 7.81
C ASP A 42 21.14 -13.06 8.23
N ASP A 43 19.95 -13.24 7.66
CA ASP A 43 19.07 -14.38 7.93
C ASP A 43 18.25 -14.78 6.68
N PRO A 44 18.64 -15.85 5.95
CA PRO A 44 17.94 -16.30 4.75
C PRO A 44 16.52 -16.78 5.01
N ASP A 45 16.20 -17.22 6.22
CA ASP A 45 14.85 -17.66 6.61
C ASP A 45 13.91 -16.49 6.89
N TYR A 46 14.46 -15.28 6.92
CA TYR A 46 13.74 -14.04 7.18
C TYR A 46 13.39 -13.34 5.88
N GLN A 47 12.13 -13.42 5.45
CA GLN A 47 11.72 -12.98 4.13
C GLN A 47 10.60 -11.95 4.21
N ASP A 48 10.86 -10.74 3.71
CA ASP A 48 9.83 -9.72 3.51
C ASP A 48 9.25 -9.83 2.09
N VAL A 49 7.98 -9.48 1.92
CA VAL A 49 7.26 -9.53 0.65
C VAL A 49 7.14 -8.14 0.05
N TYR A 50 7.49 -8.00 -1.22
CA TYR A 50 7.48 -6.75 -1.96
C TYR A 50 6.60 -6.81 -3.21
N PHE A 51 6.02 -5.67 -3.54
CA PHE A 51 5.31 -5.41 -4.79
C PHE A 51 6.28 -4.78 -5.80
N PRO A 52 6.48 -5.37 -6.97
CA PRO A 52 7.27 -4.75 -8.02
C PRO A 52 6.45 -3.66 -8.74
N VAL A 53 6.94 -2.43 -8.79
CA VAL A 53 6.24 -1.32 -9.48
C VAL A 53 6.02 -1.60 -10.96
N THR A 54 6.79 -2.51 -11.54
CA THR A 54 6.64 -2.97 -12.92
C THR A 54 5.46 -3.92 -13.14
N ALA A 55 4.74 -4.32 -12.07
CA ALA A 55 3.53 -5.14 -12.18
C ALA A 55 2.33 -4.37 -12.75
N THR A 56 2.38 -3.04 -12.77
CA THR A 56 1.41 -2.20 -13.48
C THR A 56 2.11 -1.35 -14.54
N GLN A 57 1.44 -1.11 -15.67
CA GLN A 57 2.01 -0.33 -16.77
C GLN A 57 1.89 1.18 -16.58
N GLN A 58 1.06 1.62 -15.65
CA GLN A 58 0.71 3.03 -15.48
C GLN A 58 1.16 3.61 -14.12
N PHE A 59 2.10 2.96 -13.42
CA PHE A 59 2.63 3.50 -12.17
C PHE A 59 3.16 4.93 -12.35
N GLY A 60 2.71 5.84 -11.49
CA GLY A 60 3.02 7.26 -11.55
C GLY A 60 1.91 8.14 -12.15
N TYR A 61 0.81 7.54 -12.64
CA TYR A 61 -0.28 8.32 -13.25
C TYR A 61 -1.10 9.10 -12.23
N GLU A 62 -1.24 8.56 -11.02
CA GLU A 62 -2.04 9.20 -9.96
C GLU A 62 -1.33 10.43 -9.41
N SER A 63 -0.08 10.29 -9.03
CA SER A 63 0.71 11.37 -8.47
C SER A 63 1.18 12.39 -9.51
N GLY A 64 1.42 11.94 -10.73
CA GLY A 64 2.01 12.77 -11.80
C GLY A 64 3.44 13.23 -11.50
N TYR A 65 4.11 12.63 -10.51
CA TYR A 65 5.47 12.99 -10.15
C TYR A 65 6.50 12.34 -11.07
N ASP A 66 7.61 13.03 -11.30
CA ASP A 66 8.76 12.43 -11.94
C ASP A 66 9.48 11.46 -11.00
N ARG A 67 10.29 10.59 -11.57
CA ARG A 67 10.97 9.54 -10.81
C ARG A 67 11.87 10.07 -9.66
N PRO A 68 12.70 11.11 -9.83
CA PRO A 68 13.47 11.64 -8.72
C PRO A 68 12.60 12.12 -7.55
N THR A 69 11.49 12.78 -7.83
CA THR A 69 10.52 13.23 -6.83
C THR A 69 9.89 12.04 -6.11
N MET A 70 9.50 10.98 -6.84
CA MET A 70 8.96 9.76 -6.25
C MET A 70 9.99 9.09 -5.32
N GLU A 71 11.24 8.92 -5.76
CA GLU A 71 12.30 8.30 -4.95
C GLU A 71 12.57 9.11 -3.66
N HIS A 72 12.58 10.44 -3.77
CA HIS A 72 12.72 11.33 -2.62
C HIS A 72 11.59 11.14 -1.60
N PHE A 73 10.34 11.27 -2.04
CA PHE A 73 9.19 11.10 -1.14
C PHE A 73 9.03 9.67 -0.62
N PHE A 74 9.40 8.67 -1.40
CA PHE A 74 9.38 7.29 -0.96
C PHE A 74 10.31 7.08 0.24
N ALA A 75 11.56 7.57 0.15
CA ALA A 75 12.53 7.49 1.24
C ALA A 75 12.08 8.30 2.47
N GLU A 76 11.59 9.54 2.27
CA GLU A 76 11.13 10.42 3.35
C GLU A 76 9.93 9.84 4.12
N ARG A 77 9.05 9.08 3.43
CA ARG A 77 7.78 8.58 3.97
C ARG A 77 7.81 7.09 4.33
N GLY A 78 8.97 6.59 4.71
CA GLY A 78 9.16 5.26 5.27
C GLY A 78 9.37 4.13 4.27
N GLY A 79 9.61 4.45 3.01
CA GLY A 79 10.11 3.49 2.03
C GLY A 79 11.61 3.20 2.24
N ASP A 80 12.06 2.15 1.61
CA ASP A 80 13.42 1.61 1.74
C ASP A 80 14.11 1.45 0.36
N PRO A 81 14.36 2.55 -0.39
CA PRO A 81 14.87 2.49 -1.75
C PRO A 81 16.23 1.76 -1.85
N GLU A 82 17.04 1.86 -0.80
CA GLU A 82 18.39 1.28 -0.74
C GLU A 82 18.41 -0.19 -0.27
N ARG A 83 17.24 -0.80 0.03
CA ARG A 83 17.21 -2.17 0.53
C ARG A 83 17.78 -3.14 -0.50
N PRO A 84 18.81 -3.94 -0.13
CA PRO A 84 19.37 -4.95 -1.00
C PRO A 84 18.33 -5.99 -1.45
N GLY A 85 18.45 -6.45 -2.69
CA GLY A 85 17.56 -7.46 -3.27
C GLY A 85 16.27 -6.92 -3.89
N LYS A 86 15.95 -5.65 -3.74
CA LYS A 86 14.83 -5.02 -4.48
C LYS A 86 15.11 -5.00 -5.99
N LYS A 87 14.07 -5.27 -6.79
CA LYS A 87 14.14 -5.22 -8.26
C LYS A 87 14.13 -3.79 -8.78
N HIS A 88 13.48 -2.89 -8.02
CA HIS A 88 13.39 -1.46 -8.30
C HIS A 88 13.38 -0.66 -6.99
N PRO A 89 14.04 0.50 -6.89
CA PRO A 89 14.06 1.31 -5.65
C PRO A 89 12.68 1.62 -5.08
N LEU A 90 11.67 1.82 -5.94
CA LEU A 90 10.31 2.11 -5.54
C LEU A 90 9.45 0.87 -5.21
N ASP A 91 9.98 -0.36 -5.30
CA ASP A 91 9.17 -1.51 -4.93
C ASP A 91 8.69 -1.42 -3.48
N ALA A 92 7.39 -1.61 -3.25
CA ALA A 92 6.77 -1.35 -1.97
C ALA A 92 6.60 -2.62 -1.13
N LEU A 93 6.76 -2.47 0.17
CA LEU A 93 6.53 -3.54 1.14
C LEU A 93 5.05 -3.95 1.15
N LEU A 94 4.76 -5.24 0.98
CA LEU A 94 3.44 -5.84 1.14
C LEU A 94 3.28 -6.53 2.49
N TRP A 95 4.29 -7.30 2.91
CA TRP A 95 4.31 -8.00 4.19
C TRP A 95 5.71 -7.98 4.77
N ARG A 96 5.82 -7.54 6.02
CA ARG A 96 7.07 -7.52 6.77
C ARG A 96 7.07 -8.64 7.79
N GLN A 97 8.00 -9.54 7.70
CA GLN A 97 8.16 -10.58 8.69
C GLN A 97 8.49 -9.98 10.06
N GLN A 98 7.96 -10.59 11.11
CA GLN A 98 8.03 -10.08 12.48
C GLN A 98 9.44 -9.71 12.91
N ARG A 99 9.59 -8.54 13.51
CA ARG A 99 10.80 -8.09 14.22
C ARG A 99 10.57 -8.15 15.73
N PRO A 100 11.62 -8.33 16.56
CA PRO A 100 11.46 -8.34 18.01
C PRO A 100 10.73 -7.09 18.52
N GLY A 101 9.64 -7.31 19.28
CA GLY A 101 8.84 -6.23 19.87
C GLY A 101 7.77 -5.63 18.95
N GLU A 102 7.66 -6.07 17.71
CA GLU A 102 6.60 -5.66 16.78
C GLU A 102 5.36 -6.56 16.91
N PRO A 103 4.14 -6.02 16.72
CA PRO A 103 2.95 -6.84 16.57
C PRO A 103 3.08 -7.71 15.31
N ALA A 104 2.51 -8.92 15.36
CA ALA A 104 2.54 -9.82 14.23
C ALA A 104 1.28 -10.67 14.17
N TRP A 105 0.93 -11.08 12.95
CA TRP A 105 -0.15 -11.99 12.63
C TRP A 105 0.38 -13.13 11.78
N ASP A 106 -0.20 -14.30 11.93
CA ASP A 106 0.18 -15.45 11.12
C ASP A 106 -0.16 -15.25 9.65
N SER A 107 0.75 -15.65 8.76
CA SER A 107 0.54 -15.59 7.32
C SER A 107 1.26 -16.73 6.59
N PRO A 108 0.94 -16.99 5.31
CA PRO A 108 1.67 -17.96 4.50
C PRO A 108 3.17 -17.65 4.34
N TRP A 109 3.59 -16.41 4.58
CA TRP A 109 4.98 -15.95 4.45
C TRP A 109 5.69 -15.84 5.79
N GLY A 110 5.09 -16.39 6.83
CA GLY A 110 5.54 -16.30 8.22
C GLY A 110 4.81 -15.22 9.02
N ALA A 111 4.95 -15.29 10.34
CA ALA A 111 4.39 -14.29 11.24
C ALA A 111 4.96 -12.90 10.92
N GLY A 112 4.09 -11.89 10.85
CA GLY A 112 4.50 -10.55 10.44
C GLY A 112 3.37 -9.55 10.41
N ARG A 113 3.57 -8.44 9.71
CA ARG A 113 2.60 -7.37 9.55
C ARG A 113 2.56 -6.84 8.13
N PRO A 114 1.42 -6.28 7.70
CA PRO A 114 1.33 -5.66 6.38
C PRO A 114 2.21 -4.42 6.24
N GLY A 115 2.52 -4.08 4.99
CA GLY A 115 2.98 -2.76 4.61
C GLY A 115 1.84 -1.75 4.65
N TRP A 116 2.15 -0.48 4.80
CA TRP A 116 1.14 0.57 4.99
C TRP A 116 0.16 0.73 3.81
N HIS A 117 0.64 0.58 2.58
CA HIS A 117 -0.18 0.90 1.39
C HIS A 117 -1.21 -0.20 1.08
N ILE A 118 -0.86 -1.46 1.36
CA ILE A 118 -1.72 -2.61 1.03
C ILE A 118 -2.95 -2.69 1.93
N GLU A 119 -2.86 -2.20 3.18
CA GLU A 119 -3.98 -2.19 4.13
C GLU A 119 -5.18 -1.43 3.57
N CYS A 120 -4.98 -0.17 3.22
CA CYS A 120 -6.04 0.68 2.68
C CYS A 120 -6.53 0.21 1.31
N ALA A 121 -5.63 -0.35 0.49
CA ALA A 121 -6.00 -0.93 -0.80
C ALA A 121 -6.96 -2.13 -0.64
N ALA A 122 -6.66 -3.05 0.27
CA ALA A 122 -7.52 -4.21 0.57
C ALA A 122 -8.88 -3.78 1.11
N ILE A 123 -8.91 -2.87 2.09
CA ILE A 123 -10.14 -2.36 2.69
C ILE A 123 -11.01 -1.66 1.64
N ALA A 124 -10.44 -0.79 0.82
CA ALA A 124 -11.17 -0.08 -0.23
C ALA A 124 -11.74 -1.06 -1.27
N LEU A 125 -10.93 -2.01 -1.75
CA LEU A 125 -11.36 -3.02 -2.71
C LEU A 125 -12.56 -3.83 -2.20
N ASN A 126 -12.49 -4.27 -0.94
CA ASN A 126 -13.52 -5.14 -0.35
C ASN A 126 -14.82 -4.39 0.00
N ARG A 127 -14.79 -3.08 0.19
CA ARG A 127 -15.99 -2.28 0.52
C ARG A 127 -16.57 -1.57 -0.68
N LEU A 128 -15.72 -1.14 -1.63
CA LEU A 128 -16.13 -0.27 -2.74
C LEU A 128 -15.99 -0.96 -4.11
N GLY A 129 -15.37 -2.13 -4.17
CA GLY A 129 -15.15 -2.85 -5.41
C GLY A 129 -13.93 -2.36 -6.21
N THR A 130 -13.85 -2.81 -7.47
CA THR A 130 -12.66 -2.62 -8.32
C THR A 130 -12.54 -1.24 -8.96
N SER A 131 -13.58 -0.42 -8.90
CA SER A 131 -13.58 0.94 -9.42
C SER A 131 -14.65 1.75 -8.71
N PHE A 132 -14.24 2.75 -7.95
CA PHE A 132 -15.13 3.65 -7.23
C PHE A 132 -14.91 5.10 -7.67
N ASP A 133 -15.77 6.02 -7.22
CA ASP A 133 -15.79 7.36 -7.81
C ASP A 133 -14.66 8.24 -7.31
N ILE A 134 -14.41 8.29 -5.98
CA ILE A 134 -13.47 9.25 -5.39
C ILE A 134 -12.57 8.57 -4.35
N GLN A 135 -11.26 8.72 -4.53
CA GLN A 135 -10.25 8.49 -3.49
C GLN A 135 -9.85 9.84 -2.90
N GLY A 136 -10.11 10.03 -1.61
CA GLY A 136 -9.83 11.29 -0.91
C GLY A 136 -8.75 11.15 0.15
N GLY A 137 -8.01 12.24 0.40
CA GLY A 137 -7.01 12.27 1.47
C GLY A 137 -6.29 13.61 1.63
N GLY A 138 -5.28 13.65 2.48
CA GLY A 138 -4.35 14.77 2.57
C GLY A 138 -3.34 14.78 1.41
N SER A 139 -2.73 15.91 1.13
CA SER A 139 -1.72 16.04 0.08
C SER A 139 -0.46 15.20 0.31
N ASP A 140 -0.21 14.79 1.55
CA ASP A 140 0.84 13.84 1.92
C ASP A 140 0.57 12.41 1.43
N LEU A 141 -0.69 12.06 1.20
CA LEU A 141 -1.10 10.74 0.73
C LEU A 141 -1.04 10.58 -0.80
N ILE A 142 -0.87 11.65 -1.58
CA ILE A 142 -0.72 11.57 -3.04
C ILE A 142 0.30 10.48 -3.39
N PHE A 143 1.49 10.61 -2.84
CA PHE A 143 2.56 9.65 -3.00
C PHE A 143 3.31 9.45 -1.67
N PRO A 144 3.66 8.22 -1.27
CA PRO A 144 3.48 6.98 -2.04
C PRO A 144 2.11 6.30 -1.88
N HIS A 145 1.30 6.70 -0.88
CA HIS A 145 0.18 5.90 -0.38
C HIS A 145 -0.91 5.64 -1.42
N HIS A 146 -1.48 6.67 -2.05
CA HIS A 146 -2.56 6.50 -3.04
C HIS A 146 -2.05 5.89 -4.35
N GLU A 147 -0.87 6.29 -4.81
CA GLU A 147 -0.23 5.69 -5.97
C GLU A 147 -0.06 4.18 -5.81
N PHE A 148 0.48 3.72 -4.66
CA PHE A 148 0.64 2.29 -4.41
C PHE A 148 -0.68 1.58 -4.17
N SER A 149 -1.65 2.21 -3.49
CA SER A 149 -2.98 1.61 -3.31
C SER A 149 -3.64 1.33 -4.67
N ALA A 150 -3.56 2.28 -5.59
CA ALA A 150 -4.04 2.10 -6.96
C ALA A 150 -3.29 0.98 -7.68
N ALA A 151 -1.96 1.00 -7.66
CA ALA A 151 -1.12 0.01 -8.32
C ALA A 151 -1.39 -1.43 -7.81
N HIS A 152 -1.59 -1.62 -6.50
CA HIS A 152 -1.92 -2.91 -5.91
C HIS A 152 -3.27 -3.44 -6.42
N VAL A 153 -4.32 -2.61 -6.40
CA VAL A 153 -5.65 -3.01 -6.85
C VAL A 153 -5.65 -3.32 -8.34
N GLU A 154 -5.01 -2.49 -9.14
CA GLU A 154 -4.92 -2.66 -10.59
C GLU A 154 -4.17 -3.92 -10.97
N ALA A 155 -3.03 -4.21 -10.36
CA ALA A 155 -2.27 -5.42 -10.58
C ALA A 155 -3.04 -6.68 -10.17
N ALA A 156 -3.76 -6.64 -9.03
CA ALA A 156 -4.51 -7.78 -8.53
C ALA A 156 -5.80 -8.06 -9.31
N THR A 157 -6.45 -7.04 -9.86
CA THR A 157 -7.78 -7.17 -10.47
C THR A 157 -7.79 -7.03 -11.99
N GLY A 158 -6.79 -6.34 -12.54
CA GLY A 158 -6.75 -5.98 -13.96
C GLY A 158 -7.67 -4.78 -14.30
N CYS A 159 -8.22 -4.08 -13.31
CA CYS A 159 -8.97 -2.86 -13.58
C CYS A 159 -8.02 -1.75 -14.07
N HIS A 160 -8.53 -0.84 -14.88
CA HIS A 160 -7.71 0.22 -15.46
C HIS A 160 -7.38 1.33 -14.45
N HIS A 161 -8.34 1.69 -13.60
CA HIS A 161 -8.18 2.65 -12.52
C HIS A 161 -8.94 2.18 -11.28
N MET A 162 -8.29 2.24 -10.11
CA MET A 162 -8.91 1.93 -8.83
C MET A 162 -9.98 2.97 -8.48
N ALA A 163 -9.71 4.25 -8.67
CA ALA A 163 -10.65 5.33 -8.48
C ALA A 163 -10.76 6.20 -9.73
N ARG A 164 -11.93 6.78 -9.97
CA ARG A 164 -12.16 7.68 -11.12
C ARG A 164 -11.55 9.04 -10.91
N HIS A 165 -11.51 9.50 -9.65
CA HIS A 165 -10.97 10.80 -9.25
C HIS A 165 -10.18 10.69 -7.95
N TYR A 166 -9.07 11.41 -7.89
CA TYR A 166 -8.26 11.58 -6.69
C TYR A 166 -8.39 13.01 -6.21
N VAL A 167 -8.75 13.20 -4.93
CA VAL A 167 -8.98 14.52 -4.33
C VAL A 167 -8.13 14.67 -3.08
N HIS A 168 -7.22 15.63 -3.10
CA HIS A 168 -6.32 15.86 -1.99
C HIS A 168 -6.47 17.28 -1.43
N THR A 169 -6.51 17.38 -0.10
CA THR A 169 -6.57 18.66 0.60
C THR A 169 -5.20 19.02 1.17
N GLY A 170 -4.95 20.32 1.32
CA GLY A 170 -3.77 20.79 2.03
C GLY A 170 -3.78 20.34 3.50
N MET A 171 -2.59 20.20 4.08
CA MET A 171 -2.42 19.85 5.49
C MET A 171 -2.69 21.07 6.40
N ILE A 172 -3.31 20.82 7.55
CA ILE A 172 -3.50 21.81 8.61
C ILE A 172 -2.65 21.38 9.79
N ALA A 173 -1.76 22.26 10.23
CA ALA A 173 -1.00 22.08 11.46
C ALA A 173 -1.65 22.87 12.60
N LEU A 174 -1.51 22.38 13.81
CA LEU A 174 -1.76 23.14 15.05
C LEU A 174 -0.42 23.70 15.51
N ASP A 175 -0.42 24.99 15.86
CA ASP A 175 0.75 25.66 16.45
C ASP A 175 1.00 25.21 17.89
#